data_16a298db6465b453d9d4af2777c15489
#
_entry.id   16a298db6465b453d9d4af2777c15489
#
_cell.length_a   1.000
_cell.length_b   1.000
_cell.length_c   1.000
_cell.angle_alpha   90.00
_cell.angle_beta   90.00
_cell.angle_gamma   90.00
#
_symmetry.space_group_name_H-M   'P 1'
#
loop_
_entity.id
_entity.type
_entity.pdbx_description
1 polymer ?
#
loop_
_entity_poly.entity_id
_entity_poly.type
_entity_poly.pdbx_seq_one_letter_code
_entity_poly.pdbx_strand_id
1 'polypeptide(L)'
;MLCTPLPYPSPTYVRGSEGGLGEVEEQVEELQSFCFFKMFDIILYQPEIPPNTGNIIRLCANTGAKLRLIKPLGFVLEDKQLMRAGLDYHEFASMSIHENWQDCLAHMQGRRIFAVSTKGKQRYDLASYTKGDALLFGPESRGLPVDILESFSQQYRLRVPMVTGSRSLNLSNTVAVVLYEAWRQILFEKAQ
;
A
#
# COMPACT_ATOMS: atom_id res chain seq x y z
N MET A 1 12.91 2.10 32.40
CA MET A 1 12.09 0.91 32.67
C MET A 1 12.03 0.11 31.38
N LEU A 2 12.79 -0.99 31.34
CA LEU A 2 12.88 -1.90 30.18
C LEU A 2 11.69 -2.85 30.22
N CYS A 3 10.83 -2.80 29.20
CA CYS A 3 9.73 -3.74 29.02
C CYS A 3 10.27 -5.01 28.37
N THR A 4 10.39 -6.10 29.14
CA THR A 4 10.74 -7.43 28.62
C THR A 4 9.54 -8.03 27.89
N PRO A 5 9.71 -8.64 26.71
CA PRO A 5 8.63 -9.35 26.03
C PRO A 5 8.30 -10.65 26.77
N LEU A 6 7.02 -10.94 26.89
CA LEU A 6 6.51 -12.19 27.45
C LEU A 6 6.89 -13.39 26.56
N PRO A 7 7.21 -14.56 27.15
CA PRO A 7 7.55 -15.75 26.36
C PRO A 7 6.30 -16.37 25.72
N TYR A 8 6.43 -16.76 24.46
CA TYR A 8 5.43 -17.55 23.74
C TYR A 8 5.24 -18.92 24.44
N PRO A 9 3.99 -19.40 24.60
CA PRO A 9 3.76 -20.74 25.06
C PRO A 9 4.19 -21.77 24.00
N SER A 10 4.95 -22.76 24.42
CA SER A 10 5.35 -23.92 23.60
C SER A 10 4.10 -24.74 23.24
N PRO A 11 4.00 -25.27 22.00
CA PRO A 11 2.90 -26.15 21.63
C PRO A 11 2.99 -27.47 22.40
N THR A 12 2.00 -27.76 23.23
CA THR A 12 1.80 -29.08 23.83
C THR A 12 1.27 -30.04 22.77
N TYR A 13 2.05 -31.07 22.49
CA TYR A 13 1.69 -32.15 21.58
C TYR A 13 0.63 -33.05 22.24
N VAL A 14 -0.61 -32.98 21.76
CA VAL A 14 -1.67 -33.92 22.12
C VAL A 14 -1.80 -34.95 21.01
N ARG A 15 -1.46 -36.19 21.33
CA ARG A 15 -1.63 -37.37 20.46
C ARG A 15 -3.10 -37.79 20.50
N GLY A 16 -3.82 -37.64 19.38
CA GLY A 16 -5.24 -38.03 19.24
C GLY A 16 -5.58 -38.42 17.81
N SER A 17 -5.87 -39.68 17.60
CA SER A 17 -6.70 -40.38 16.60
C SER A 17 -6.79 -39.84 15.16
N GLU A 18 -6.58 -40.80 14.25
CA GLU A 18 -6.69 -40.73 12.78
C GLU A 18 -7.99 -40.09 12.29
N GLY A 19 -7.88 -38.96 11.59
CA GLY A 19 -8.97 -38.27 10.90
C GLY A 19 -8.77 -36.75 10.95
N GLY A 20 -7.95 -36.17 10.04
CA GLY A 20 -7.83 -34.72 10.07
C GLY A 20 -6.59 -34.11 9.43
N LEU A 21 -5.88 -34.82 8.57
CA LEU A 21 -4.71 -34.24 7.89
C LEU A 21 -5.10 -33.11 6.91
N GLY A 22 -6.28 -33.20 6.27
CA GLY A 22 -6.76 -32.18 5.34
C GLY A 22 -7.16 -30.86 6.03
N GLU A 23 -7.81 -30.91 7.18
CA GLU A 23 -8.24 -29.71 7.92
C GLU A 23 -7.05 -28.96 8.55
N VAL A 24 -6.00 -29.69 8.92
CA VAL A 24 -4.77 -29.08 9.48
C VAL A 24 -3.93 -28.43 8.37
N GLU A 25 -3.87 -29.01 7.18
CA GLU A 25 -3.20 -28.41 6.03
C GLU A 25 -3.91 -27.15 5.55
N GLU A 26 -5.24 -27.16 5.49
CA GLU A 26 -6.03 -26.00 5.11
C GLU A 26 -5.91 -24.87 6.14
N GLN A 27 -5.90 -25.17 7.44
CA GLN A 27 -5.64 -24.20 8.51
C GLN A 27 -4.21 -23.67 8.51
N VAL A 28 -3.23 -24.49 8.16
CA VAL A 28 -1.82 -24.06 8.05
C VAL A 28 -1.63 -23.19 6.81
N GLU A 29 -2.28 -23.48 5.69
CA GLU A 29 -2.29 -22.59 4.52
C GLU A 29 -3.02 -21.28 4.80
N GLU A 30 -4.12 -21.30 5.53
CA GLU A 30 -4.85 -20.10 5.96
C GLU A 30 -4.01 -19.27 6.95
N LEU A 31 -3.34 -19.89 7.92
CA LEU A 31 -2.40 -19.24 8.84
C LEU A 31 -1.13 -18.74 8.13
N GLN A 32 -0.62 -19.45 7.13
CA GLN A 32 0.49 -18.98 6.29
C GLN A 32 0.06 -17.85 5.38
N SER A 33 -1.17 -17.86 4.87
CA SER A 33 -1.78 -16.72 4.15
C SER A 33 -1.96 -15.51 5.06
N PHE A 34 -2.25 -15.69 6.33
CA PHE A 34 -2.39 -14.61 7.33
C PHE A 34 -1.02 -14.03 7.74
N CYS A 35 0.06 -14.81 7.65
CA CYS A 35 1.43 -14.39 8.01
C CYS A 35 2.23 -13.75 6.87
N PHE A 36 1.69 -13.64 5.65
CA PHE A 36 2.25 -12.81 4.59
C PHE A 36 1.94 -11.34 4.89
N PHE A 37 2.57 -10.77 5.92
CA PHE A 37 2.54 -9.34 6.17
C PHE A 37 3.05 -8.62 4.92
N LYS A 38 2.10 -8.14 4.12
CA LYS A 38 2.36 -7.32 2.95
C LYS A 38 3.09 -6.07 3.41
N MET A 39 4.14 -5.69 2.71
CA MET A 39 5.00 -4.56 3.09
C MET A 39 4.16 -3.29 3.28
N PHE A 40 3.67 -2.72 2.20
CA PHE A 40 2.81 -1.53 2.16
C PHE A 40 1.75 -1.70 1.09
N ASP A 41 0.64 -1.00 1.21
CA ASP A 41 -0.34 -0.85 0.12
C ASP A 41 -0.23 0.58 -0.46
N ILE A 42 -0.11 0.68 -1.77
CA ILE A 42 -0.24 1.94 -2.51
C ILE A 42 -1.64 2.00 -3.09
N ILE A 43 -2.39 3.04 -2.76
CA ILE A 43 -3.76 3.24 -3.25
C ILE A 43 -3.76 4.46 -4.16
N LEU A 44 -4.13 4.28 -5.43
CA LEU A 44 -4.34 5.36 -6.39
C LEU A 44 -5.83 5.58 -6.58
N TYR A 45 -6.31 6.73 -6.14
CA TYR A 45 -7.69 7.15 -6.31
C TYR A 45 -7.87 7.77 -7.70
N GLN A 46 -8.56 7.08 -8.59
CA GLN A 46 -8.90 7.52 -9.94
C GLN A 46 -7.68 8.09 -10.72
N PRO A 47 -6.60 7.32 -10.89
CA PRO A 47 -5.42 7.79 -11.61
C PRO A 47 -5.75 8.11 -13.07
N GLU A 48 -5.12 9.16 -13.62
CA GLU A 48 -5.46 9.73 -14.91
C GLU A 48 -4.37 9.49 -15.98
N ILE A 49 -3.10 9.35 -15.58
CA ILE A 49 -1.96 9.34 -16.51
C ILE A 49 -1.33 7.93 -16.56
N PRO A 50 -1.50 7.16 -17.68
CA PRO A 50 -0.99 5.79 -17.81
C PRO A 50 0.51 5.64 -17.49
N PRO A 51 1.42 6.49 -17.99
CA PRO A 51 2.85 6.39 -17.67
C PRO A 51 3.16 6.48 -16.17
N ASN A 52 2.42 7.28 -15.39
CA ASN A 52 2.61 7.35 -13.95
C ASN A 52 2.22 6.02 -13.29
N THR A 53 1.08 5.48 -13.67
CA THR A 53 0.61 4.18 -13.16
C THR A 53 1.58 3.06 -13.52
N GLY A 54 2.12 3.03 -14.75
CA GLY A 54 3.14 2.07 -15.17
C GLY A 54 4.40 2.14 -14.31
N ASN A 55 4.91 3.34 -14.04
CA ASN A 55 6.06 3.52 -13.15
C ASN A 55 5.77 3.05 -11.72
N ILE A 56 4.54 3.26 -11.23
CA ILE A 56 4.13 2.85 -9.87
C ILE A 56 3.96 1.32 -9.80
N ILE A 57 3.44 0.66 -10.84
CA ILE A 57 3.38 -0.81 -10.91
C ILE A 57 4.79 -1.38 -10.73
N ARG A 58 5.77 -0.91 -11.51
CA ARG A 58 7.17 -1.34 -11.40
C ARG A 58 7.76 -1.03 -10.02
N LEU A 59 7.48 0.14 -9.48
CA LEU A 59 7.92 0.52 -8.13
C LEU A 59 7.38 -0.46 -7.08
N CYS A 60 6.10 -0.81 -7.15
CA CYS A 60 5.47 -1.76 -6.24
C CYS A 60 6.09 -3.17 -6.36
N ALA A 61 6.37 -3.63 -7.59
CA ALA A 61 7.06 -4.90 -7.83
C ALA A 61 8.47 -4.92 -7.18
N ASN A 62 9.23 -3.83 -7.34
CA ASN A 62 10.59 -3.71 -6.79
C ASN A 62 10.63 -3.62 -5.27
N THR A 63 9.57 -3.10 -4.64
CA THR A 63 9.52 -2.88 -3.18
C THR A 63 8.70 -3.92 -2.43
N GLY A 64 8.02 -4.83 -3.15
CA GLY A 64 7.07 -5.77 -2.57
C GLY A 64 5.78 -5.12 -2.06
N ALA A 65 5.52 -3.84 -2.41
CA ALA A 65 4.27 -3.18 -2.09
C ALA A 65 3.12 -3.69 -2.96
N LYS A 66 1.88 -3.64 -2.44
CA LYS A 66 0.68 -3.94 -3.22
C LYS A 66 0.10 -2.66 -3.82
N LEU A 67 -0.31 -2.72 -5.09
CA LEU A 67 -0.98 -1.62 -5.74
C LEU A 67 -2.50 -1.83 -5.76
N ARG A 68 -3.26 -0.79 -5.42
CA ARG A 68 -4.72 -0.74 -5.51
C ARG A 68 -5.13 0.45 -6.35
N LEU A 69 -5.89 0.17 -7.40
CA LEU A 69 -6.45 1.19 -8.29
C LEU A 69 -7.94 1.33 -8.00
N ILE A 70 -8.41 2.56 -7.82
CA ILE A 70 -9.84 2.85 -7.62
C ILE A 70 -10.38 3.51 -8.87
N LYS A 71 -11.46 2.94 -9.42
CA LYS A 71 -12.16 3.46 -10.59
C LYS A 71 -12.91 4.78 -10.30
N PRO A 72 -13.24 5.59 -11.35
CA PRO A 72 -12.86 5.37 -12.74
C PRO A 72 -11.39 5.66 -13.00
N LEU A 73 -10.78 4.88 -13.92
CA LEU A 73 -9.42 5.16 -14.39
C LEU A 73 -9.49 6.09 -15.59
N GLY A 74 -8.58 7.05 -15.72
CA GLY A 74 -8.47 7.95 -16.88
C GLY A 74 -7.91 7.27 -18.14
N PHE A 75 -7.74 5.93 -18.11
CA PHE A 75 -7.16 5.15 -19.19
C PHE A 75 -7.70 3.71 -19.16
N VAL A 76 -7.47 2.97 -20.25
CA VAL A 76 -7.76 1.53 -20.33
C VAL A 76 -6.50 0.77 -19.90
N LEU A 77 -6.64 -0.25 -19.05
CA LEU A 77 -5.49 -1.03 -18.53
C LEU A 77 -4.70 -1.77 -19.61
N GLU A 78 -5.35 -2.04 -20.76
CA GLU A 78 -4.72 -2.63 -21.96
C GLU A 78 -4.01 -1.59 -22.83
N ASP A 79 -3.91 -0.33 -22.35
CA ASP A 79 -3.28 0.76 -23.11
C ASP A 79 -1.81 0.39 -23.42
N LYS A 80 -1.46 0.52 -24.70
CA LYS A 80 -0.10 0.30 -25.19
C LYS A 80 0.95 1.15 -24.46
N GLN A 81 0.55 2.27 -23.85
CA GLN A 81 1.45 3.11 -23.06
C GLN A 81 1.77 2.48 -21.70
N LEU A 82 0.83 1.79 -21.10
CA LEU A 82 1.05 1.00 -19.89
C LEU A 82 1.97 -0.19 -20.20
N MET A 83 1.69 -0.89 -21.31
CA MET A 83 2.49 -2.03 -21.77
C MET A 83 3.90 -1.62 -22.25
N ARG A 84 4.06 -0.40 -22.80
CA ARG A 84 5.38 0.14 -23.18
C ARG A 84 6.30 0.45 -22.01
N ALA A 85 5.79 0.49 -20.78
CA ALA A 85 6.62 0.56 -19.59
C ALA A 85 7.47 -0.71 -19.39
N GLY A 86 7.35 -1.71 -20.29
CA GLY A 86 8.10 -2.96 -20.25
C GLY A 86 7.73 -3.80 -19.03
N LEU A 87 6.45 -3.76 -18.64
CA LEU A 87 5.97 -4.48 -17.46
C LEU A 87 5.77 -5.95 -17.79
N ASP A 88 6.37 -6.81 -16.98
CA ASP A 88 6.19 -8.25 -17.06
C ASP A 88 4.90 -8.69 -16.34
N TYR A 89 4.37 -9.86 -16.71
CA TYR A 89 3.16 -10.42 -16.12
C TYR A 89 3.22 -10.51 -14.58
N HIS A 90 4.39 -10.75 -14.03
CA HIS A 90 4.62 -10.83 -12.58
C HIS A 90 4.43 -9.49 -11.85
N GLU A 91 4.66 -8.36 -12.52
CA GLU A 91 4.51 -7.02 -11.94
C GLU A 91 3.03 -6.67 -11.70
N PHE A 92 2.12 -7.24 -12.51
CA PHE A 92 0.67 -7.10 -12.33
C PHE A 92 0.09 -7.99 -11.21
N ALA A 93 0.80 -9.04 -10.80
CA ALA A 93 0.30 -10.00 -9.82
C ALA A 93 0.01 -9.39 -8.44
N SER A 94 0.65 -8.27 -8.10
CA SER A 94 0.43 -7.54 -6.85
C SER A 94 -0.59 -6.40 -6.96
N MET A 95 -1.29 -6.28 -8.09
CA MET A 95 -2.27 -5.21 -8.35
C MET A 95 -3.69 -5.70 -8.13
N SER A 96 -4.55 -4.83 -7.58
CA SER A 96 -6.00 -5.03 -7.49
C SER A 96 -6.76 -3.78 -7.93
N ILE A 97 -7.95 -3.97 -8.49
CA ILE A 97 -8.82 -2.89 -8.96
C ILE A 97 -10.08 -2.89 -8.12
N HIS A 98 -10.51 -1.73 -7.71
CA HIS A 98 -11.67 -1.49 -6.88
C HIS A 98 -12.68 -0.60 -7.62
N GLU A 99 -13.96 -0.94 -7.53
CA GLU A 99 -15.02 -0.20 -8.22
C GLU A 99 -15.18 1.23 -7.67
N ASN A 100 -14.94 1.42 -6.37
CA ASN A 100 -15.03 2.72 -5.71
C ASN A 100 -14.22 2.72 -4.41
N TRP A 101 -14.23 3.88 -3.72
CA TRP A 101 -13.52 4.07 -2.45
C TRP A 101 -14.02 3.13 -1.34
N GLN A 102 -15.34 2.92 -1.24
CA GLN A 102 -15.97 2.06 -0.22
C GLN A 102 -15.57 0.60 -0.41
N ASP A 103 -15.52 0.13 -1.66
CA ASP A 103 -15.04 -1.21 -1.99
C ASP A 103 -13.56 -1.37 -1.57
N CYS A 104 -12.71 -0.40 -1.87
CA CYS A 104 -11.32 -0.43 -1.43
C CYS A 104 -11.21 -0.47 0.09
N LEU A 105 -11.97 0.36 0.82
CA LEU A 105 -11.97 0.40 2.29
C LEU A 105 -12.39 -0.94 2.91
N ALA A 106 -13.34 -1.64 2.32
CA ALA A 106 -13.77 -2.96 2.81
C ALA A 106 -12.60 -3.97 2.82
N HIS A 107 -11.66 -3.83 1.88
CA HIS A 107 -10.44 -4.66 1.81
C HIS A 107 -9.27 -4.13 2.65
N MET A 108 -9.45 -2.98 3.33
CA MET A 108 -8.41 -2.33 4.14
C MET A 108 -8.69 -2.39 5.65
N GLN A 109 -9.64 -3.23 6.08
CA GLN A 109 -10.04 -3.32 7.49
C GLN A 109 -8.84 -3.56 8.42
N GLY A 110 -8.79 -2.78 9.50
CA GLY A 110 -7.72 -2.85 10.50
C GLY A 110 -6.38 -2.23 10.09
N ARG A 111 -6.28 -1.66 8.89
CA ARG A 111 -5.05 -1.01 8.41
C ARG A 111 -5.09 0.50 8.59
N ARG A 112 -3.94 1.08 8.89
CA ARG A 112 -3.79 2.53 8.88
C ARG A 112 -3.61 3.00 7.43
N ILE A 113 -4.29 4.09 7.09
CA ILE A 113 -4.19 4.72 5.77
C ILE A 113 -3.70 6.15 5.95
N PHE A 114 -2.65 6.52 5.24
CA PHE A 114 -2.13 7.87 5.18
C PHE A 114 -2.50 8.51 3.85
N ALA A 115 -3.24 9.61 3.89
CA ALA A 115 -3.63 10.37 2.70
C ALA A 115 -2.54 11.38 2.34
N VAL A 116 -1.91 11.23 1.19
CA VAL A 116 -0.84 12.10 0.71
C VAL A 116 -1.43 13.16 -0.22
N SER A 117 -1.29 14.42 0.17
CA SER A 117 -1.85 15.57 -0.56
C SER A 117 -1.01 16.82 -0.32
N THR A 118 -1.00 17.74 -1.29
CA THR A 118 -0.40 19.08 -1.11
C THR A 118 -1.09 19.89 0.00
N LYS A 119 -2.34 19.54 0.34
CA LYS A 119 -3.12 20.12 1.45
C LYS A 119 -2.85 19.42 2.80
N GLY A 120 -2.00 18.42 2.85
CA GLY A 120 -1.61 17.72 4.08
C GLY A 120 -1.00 18.67 5.11
N LYS A 121 -1.22 18.38 6.39
CA LYS A 121 -0.69 19.21 7.49
C LYS A 121 0.64 18.68 8.02
N GLN A 122 0.81 17.37 8.05
CA GLN A 122 2.02 16.71 8.53
C GLN A 122 2.99 16.45 7.39
N ARG A 123 4.29 16.66 7.61
CA ARG A 123 5.33 16.22 6.69
C ARG A 123 5.38 14.70 6.67
N TYR A 124 5.56 14.13 5.47
CA TYR A 124 5.58 12.68 5.26
C TYR A 124 6.70 11.98 6.05
N ASP A 125 7.85 12.62 6.20
CA ASP A 125 9.04 12.10 6.89
C ASP A 125 8.95 12.17 8.43
N LEU A 126 7.92 12.84 8.97
CA LEU A 126 7.63 12.89 10.40
C LEU A 126 6.53 11.89 10.82
N ALA A 127 5.96 11.16 9.88
CA ALA A 127 5.02 10.10 10.18
C ALA A 127 5.78 8.83 10.59
N SER A 128 5.23 8.07 11.54
CA SER A 128 5.78 6.78 11.94
C SER A 128 5.07 5.67 11.19
N TYR A 129 5.75 5.05 10.23
CA TYR A 129 5.22 3.97 9.40
C TYR A 129 5.51 2.60 9.99
N THR A 130 4.58 1.68 9.74
CA THR A 130 4.75 0.26 10.10
C THR A 130 4.29 -0.62 8.93
N LYS A 131 4.71 -1.88 8.92
CA LYS A 131 4.23 -2.85 7.93
C LYS A 131 2.72 -2.91 7.89
N GLY A 132 2.19 -3.05 6.68
CA GLY A 132 0.76 -3.11 6.45
C GLY A 132 0.07 -1.76 6.37
N ASP A 133 0.78 -0.65 6.58
CA ASP A 133 0.24 0.67 6.33
C ASP A 133 -0.07 0.88 4.84
N ALA A 134 -1.06 1.72 4.56
CA ALA A 134 -1.43 2.11 3.22
C ALA A 134 -1.19 3.58 2.96
N LEU A 135 -0.77 3.90 1.74
CA LEU A 135 -0.49 5.25 1.26
C LEU A 135 -1.48 5.59 0.15
N LEU A 136 -2.39 6.53 0.41
CA LEU A 136 -3.45 6.95 -0.52
C LEU A 136 -3.04 8.21 -1.27
N PHE A 137 -3.13 8.17 -2.60
CA PHE A 137 -2.82 9.27 -3.50
C PHE A 137 -4.03 9.59 -4.38
N GLY A 138 -4.25 10.88 -4.65
CA GLY A 138 -5.31 11.33 -5.54
C GLY A 138 -4.89 11.39 -7.00
N PRO A 139 -5.85 11.65 -7.92
CA PRO A 139 -5.58 11.88 -9.32
C PRO A 139 -4.65 13.08 -9.54
N GLU A 140 -3.91 13.04 -10.64
CA GLU A 140 -2.85 13.99 -10.95
C GLU A 140 -3.35 15.43 -11.11
N SER A 141 -4.54 15.62 -11.68
CA SER A 141 -5.06 16.95 -12.00
C SER A 141 -5.70 17.67 -10.83
N ARG A 142 -6.43 16.96 -9.95
CA ARG A 142 -7.27 17.56 -8.90
C ARG A 142 -6.93 17.15 -7.48
N GLY A 143 -6.09 16.10 -7.31
CA GLY A 143 -5.76 15.53 -6.01
C GLY A 143 -6.95 14.79 -5.38
N LEU A 144 -6.83 14.42 -4.12
CA LEU A 144 -7.91 13.75 -3.38
C LEU A 144 -9.12 14.66 -3.21
N PRO A 145 -10.36 14.14 -3.37
CA PRO A 145 -11.59 14.83 -3.00
C PRO A 145 -11.52 15.33 -1.56
N VAL A 146 -12.14 16.48 -1.31
CA VAL A 146 -12.07 17.16 0.00
C VAL A 146 -12.70 16.30 1.09
N ASP A 147 -13.84 15.70 0.80
CA ASP A 147 -14.58 14.80 1.70
C ASP A 147 -13.74 13.57 2.09
N ILE A 148 -13.04 12.97 1.13
CA ILE A 148 -12.10 11.85 1.41
C ILE A 148 -10.93 12.36 2.26
N LEU A 149 -10.30 13.47 1.87
CA LEU A 149 -9.16 13.99 2.63
C LEU A 149 -9.55 14.38 4.05
N GLU A 150 -10.74 14.99 4.25
CA GLU A 150 -11.22 15.45 5.55
C GLU A 150 -11.70 14.30 6.45
N SER A 151 -12.01 13.14 5.91
CA SER A 151 -12.32 11.96 6.70
C SER A 151 -11.12 11.43 7.51
N PHE A 152 -9.89 11.79 7.13
CA PHE A 152 -8.68 11.44 7.88
C PHE A 152 -8.39 12.48 8.97
N SER A 153 -7.96 12.05 10.15
CA SER A 153 -7.41 12.95 11.16
C SER A 153 -6.10 13.60 10.68
N GLN A 154 -5.74 14.76 11.23
CA GLN A 154 -4.64 15.58 10.71
C GLN A 154 -3.30 14.85 10.64
N GLN A 155 -3.03 13.96 11.59
CA GLN A 155 -1.80 13.15 11.65
C GLN A 155 -1.66 12.16 10.48
N TYR A 156 -2.77 11.82 9.81
CA TYR A 156 -2.79 10.93 8.65
C TYR A 156 -2.89 11.68 7.32
N ARG A 157 -2.88 13.02 7.33
CA ARG A 157 -2.87 13.87 6.13
C ARG A 157 -1.46 14.37 5.87
N LEU A 158 -0.74 13.65 5.02
CA LEU A 158 0.66 13.91 4.78
C LEU A 158 0.89 14.83 3.58
N ARG A 159 2.01 15.53 3.61
CA ARG A 159 2.52 16.32 2.48
C ARG A 159 3.99 16.05 2.23
N VAL A 160 4.39 16.05 0.98
CA VAL A 160 5.79 16.16 0.58
C VAL A 160 6.14 17.65 0.51
N PRO A 161 7.19 18.12 1.21
CA PRO A 161 7.60 19.51 1.17
C PRO A 161 7.99 19.94 -0.25
N MET A 162 7.62 21.16 -0.61
CA MET A 162 7.97 21.78 -1.89
C MET A 162 8.35 23.24 -1.66
N VAL A 163 9.16 23.79 -2.54
CA VAL A 163 9.51 25.22 -2.53
C VAL A 163 8.24 26.03 -2.82
N THR A 164 8.09 27.16 -2.12
CA THR A 164 6.93 28.05 -2.30
C THR A 164 6.79 28.49 -3.77
N GLY A 165 5.59 28.41 -4.31
CA GLY A 165 5.27 28.77 -5.70
C GLY A 165 5.57 27.64 -6.71
N SER A 166 6.13 26.50 -6.31
CA SER A 166 6.32 25.35 -7.20
C SER A 166 4.98 24.67 -7.51
N ARG A 167 4.94 23.99 -8.68
CA ARG A 167 3.85 23.07 -9.01
C ARG A 167 3.97 21.80 -8.16
N SER A 168 2.87 21.04 -8.08
CA SER A 168 2.88 19.73 -7.44
C SER A 168 3.92 18.79 -8.09
N LEU A 169 4.56 17.97 -7.27
CA LEU A 169 5.45 16.93 -7.76
C LEU A 169 4.66 15.89 -8.57
N ASN A 170 5.29 15.31 -9.58
CA ASN A 170 4.72 14.21 -10.35
C ASN A 170 4.26 13.07 -9.44
N LEU A 171 3.12 12.42 -9.77
CA LEU A 171 2.52 11.40 -8.92
C LEU A 171 3.47 10.22 -8.67
N SER A 172 4.08 9.66 -9.71
CA SER A 172 4.97 8.50 -9.53
C SER A 172 6.20 8.83 -8.70
N ASN A 173 6.74 10.05 -8.83
CA ASN A 173 7.83 10.53 -7.99
C ASN A 173 7.39 10.70 -6.53
N THR A 174 6.18 11.24 -6.32
CA THR A 174 5.62 11.40 -4.97
C THR A 174 5.43 10.05 -4.28
N VAL A 175 4.88 9.07 -5.00
CA VAL A 175 4.71 7.70 -4.49
C VAL A 175 6.07 7.10 -4.12
N ALA A 176 7.07 7.22 -4.99
CA ALA A 176 8.41 6.70 -4.74
C ALA A 176 9.05 7.31 -3.49
N VAL A 177 9.00 8.63 -3.35
CA VAL A 177 9.57 9.36 -2.20
C VAL A 177 8.93 8.90 -0.89
N VAL A 178 7.59 8.81 -0.84
CA VAL A 178 6.87 8.45 0.40
C VAL A 178 7.04 6.96 0.71
N LEU A 179 6.98 6.09 -0.30
CA LEU A 179 7.12 4.65 -0.11
C LEU A 179 8.55 4.29 0.37
N TYR A 180 9.59 4.87 -0.22
CA TYR A 180 10.97 4.61 0.20
C TYR A 180 11.24 5.14 1.61
N GLU A 181 10.65 6.26 2.02
CA GLU A 181 10.75 6.72 3.41
C GLU A 181 10.04 5.74 4.35
N ALA A 182 8.84 5.30 4.02
CA ALA A 182 8.14 4.30 4.82
C ALA A 182 8.95 3.00 4.94
N TRP A 183 9.54 2.55 3.84
CA TRP A 183 10.37 1.34 3.80
C TRP A 183 11.68 1.51 4.57
N ARG A 184 12.30 2.68 4.49
CA ARG A 184 13.49 3.02 5.29
C ARG A 184 13.22 2.89 6.79
N GLN A 185 12.04 3.33 7.26
CA GLN A 185 11.67 3.26 8.67
C GLN A 185 11.53 1.82 9.19
N ILE A 186 11.23 0.87 8.33
CA ILE A 186 11.24 -0.57 8.65
C ILE A 186 12.55 -1.25 8.20
N LEU A 187 13.65 -0.49 8.12
CA LEU A 187 15.02 -0.94 7.83
C LEU A 187 15.17 -1.67 6.50
N PHE A 188 14.41 -1.29 5.47
CA PHE A 188 14.42 -1.92 4.14
C PHE A 188 14.26 -3.45 4.20
N GLU A 189 13.43 -3.92 5.10
CA GLU A 189 13.19 -5.34 5.27
C GLU A 189 12.89 -6.01 3.93
N LYS A 190 13.50 -7.19 3.69
CA LYS A 190 13.51 -7.95 2.44
C LYS A 190 14.25 -7.27 1.26
N ALA A 191 14.92 -6.13 1.45
CA ALA A 191 15.87 -5.64 0.45
C ALA A 191 17.07 -6.58 0.35
N GLN A 192 17.64 -6.66 -0.88
CA GLN A 192 18.86 -7.44 -1.15
C GLN A 192 20.09 -6.64 -0.76
#